data_9fcc38b23e75d2ddf353ff9c9041489c
#
_entry.id   9fcc38b23e75d2ddf353ff9c9041489c
#
_cell.length_a   1.000
_cell.length_b   1.000
_cell.length_c   1.000
_cell.angle_alpha   90.00
_cell.angle_beta   90.00
_cell.angle_gamma   90.00
#
_symmetry.space_group_name_H-M   'P 1'
#
loop_
_entity.id
_entity.type
_entity.pdbx_description
1 polymer ?
#
loop_
_entity_poly.entity_id
_entity_poly.type
_entity_poly.pdbx_seq_one_letter_code
_entity_poly.pdbx_strand_id
1 'polypeptide(L)'
;KDGSVIYSALREDFSGTDLFVGEFKEHRISNMFKISLEDVGFEDYYWNDKINDFTAYFGAPVFEAESLLGVIVIEIPFAHLDTILTQRAGLGQTGEMYLVGDDGFMRSNSRFSVTPTILQKEVNTEATREAFEGYVGKKIIDDYRGVPVLSAYTPLNLNFINWALLVEIDEAEAFAEVHNVEHKLTILASIFITIVGGYIYFTYKSHKKEEEQNMSNPEEQEEQTIT
;
A
#
# COMPACT_ATOMS: atom_id res chain seq x y z
N LYS A 1 -20.83 16.80 -32.11
CA LYS A 1 -20.66 15.54 -32.87
C LYS A 1 -19.87 15.73 -34.16
N ASP A 2 -19.71 16.94 -34.60
CA ASP A 2 -18.92 17.33 -35.79
C ASP A 2 -17.43 17.66 -35.41
N GLY A 3 -17.04 17.53 -34.16
CA GLY A 3 -15.69 17.81 -33.67
C GLY A 3 -15.48 19.25 -33.17
N SER A 4 -16.46 20.15 -33.36
CA SER A 4 -16.35 21.52 -32.90
C SER A 4 -16.42 21.61 -31.38
N VAL A 5 -15.44 22.26 -30.75
CA VAL A 5 -15.43 22.56 -29.32
C VAL A 5 -16.23 23.84 -29.07
N ILE A 6 -17.41 23.71 -28.47
CA ILE A 6 -18.30 24.84 -28.22
C ILE A 6 -18.02 25.56 -26.90
N TYR A 7 -17.39 24.88 -25.94
CA TYR A 7 -17.05 25.43 -24.63
C TYR A 7 -15.88 24.68 -23.98
N SER A 8 -15.00 25.43 -23.36
CA SER A 8 -13.93 24.89 -22.50
C SER A 8 -13.84 25.75 -21.23
N ALA A 9 -13.89 25.09 -20.06
CA ALA A 9 -13.91 25.77 -18.77
C ALA A 9 -12.54 26.32 -18.35
N LEU A 10 -11.45 25.62 -18.73
CA LEU A 10 -10.10 25.93 -18.26
C LEU A 10 -9.15 26.36 -19.37
N ARG A 11 -9.51 26.09 -20.63
CA ARG A 11 -8.63 26.31 -21.78
C ARG A 11 -9.38 27.03 -22.88
N GLU A 12 -9.20 28.32 -22.93
CA GLU A 12 -9.79 29.17 -23.99
C GLU A 12 -9.27 28.79 -25.38
N ASP A 13 -8.05 28.24 -25.49
CA ASP A 13 -7.43 27.77 -26.72
C ASP A 13 -8.17 26.58 -27.38
N PHE A 14 -8.91 25.77 -26.64
CA PHE A 14 -9.76 24.73 -27.20
C PHE A 14 -11.10 25.29 -27.78
N SER A 15 -11.61 26.37 -27.24
CA SER A 15 -12.91 26.89 -27.64
C SER A 15 -12.90 27.37 -29.09
N GLY A 16 -13.85 26.89 -29.90
CA GLY A 16 -13.94 27.19 -31.32
C GLY A 16 -13.01 26.37 -32.22
N THR A 17 -12.23 25.46 -31.66
CA THR A 17 -11.38 24.53 -32.45
C THR A 17 -12.18 23.32 -32.92
N ASP A 18 -11.61 22.58 -33.87
CA ASP A 18 -12.17 21.33 -34.40
C ASP A 18 -11.22 20.18 -34.04
N LEU A 19 -11.75 19.17 -33.38
CA LEU A 19 -10.98 18.00 -32.93
C LEU A 19 -10.71 16.96 -34.05
N PHE A 20 -11.35 17.08 -35.20
CA PHE A 20 -11.05 16.21 -36.34
C PHE A 20 -9.98 16.79 -37.28
N VAL A 21 -9.83 18.10 -37.27
CA VAL A 21 -8.86 18.81 -38.10
C VAL A 21 -8.10 19.86 -37.31
N GLY A 22 -6.95 20.34 -37.83
CA GLY A 22 -6.15 21.33 -37.16
C GLY A 22 -5.16 20.78 -36.13
N GLU A 23 -4.72 21.60 -35.20
CA GLU A 23 -3.58 21.28 -34.29
C GLU A 23 -3.93 20.23 -33.25
N PHE A 24 -5.21 20.06 -32.89
CA PHE A 24 -5.64 19.09 -31.89
C PHE A 24 -6.01 17.72 -32.47
N LYS A 25 -5.98 17.53 -33.78
CA LYS A 25 -6.38 16.29 -34.46
C LYS A 25 -5.69 15.04 -33.91
N GLU A 26 -4.38 15.15 -33.62
CA GLU A 26 -3.57 14.05 -33.08
C GLU A 26 -3.43 14.13 -31.54
N HIS A 27 -4.11 15.09 -30.91
CA HIS A 27 -4.10 15.21 -29.47
C HIS A 27 -4.98 14.15 -28.80
N ARG A 28 -4.63 13.70 -27.61
CA ARG A 28 -5.39 12.64 -26.91
C ARG A 28 -6.82 13.01 -26.59
N ILE A 29 -7.11 14.32 -26.42
CA ILE A 29 -8.50 14.81 -26.28
C ILE A 29 -9.35 14.47 -27.50
N SER A 30 -8.77 14.49 -28.70
CA SER A 30 -9.49 14.12 -29.95
C SER A 30 -9.77 12.63 -30.02
N ASN A 31 -8.86 11.80 -29.49
CA ASN A 31 -9.11 10.37 -29.35
C ASN A 31 -10.24 10.14 -28.34
N MET A 32 -10.19 10.79 -27.18
CA MET A 32 -11.23 10.71 -26.16
C MET A 32 -12.59 11.15 -26.70
N PHE A 33 -12.63 12.25 -27.45
CA PHE A 33 -13.86 12.72 -28.13
C PHE A 33 -14.45 11.65 -29.06
N LYS A 34 -13.60 10.98 -29.87
CA LYS A 34 -14.06 9.94 -30.81
C LYS A 34 -14.65 8.73 -30.08
N ILE A 35 -13.98 8.26 -29.00
CA ILE A 35 -14.49 7.18 -28.15
C ILE A 35 -15.84 7.58 -27.57
N SER A 36 -15.94 8.81 -27.09
CA SER A 36 -17.14 9.33 -26.39
C SER A 36 -18.31 9.66 -27.31
N LEU A 37 -18.17 9.54 -28.62
CA LEU A 37 -19.31 9.59 -29.56
C LEU A 37 -20.20 8.35 -29.42
N GLU A 38 -19.66 7.23 -28.98
CA GLU A 38 -20.35 5.94 -28.92
C GLU A 38 -20.65 5.54 -27.47
N ASP A 39 -19.67 5.71 -26.54
CA ASP A 39 -19.79 5.27 -25.15
C ASP A 39 -18.97 6.16 -24.21
N VAL A 40 -19.11 5.92 -22.90
CA VAL A 40 -18.26 6.50 -21.87
C VAL A 40 -16.86 5.91 -22.01
N GLY A 41 -15.83 6.75 -21.94
CA GLY A 41 -14.46 6.29 -22.06
C GLY A 41 -13.50 7.01 -21.12
N PHE A 42 -12.31 6.43 -21.03
CA PHE A 42 -11.19 6.97 -20.27
C PHE A 42 -9.91 6.86 -21.09
N GLU A 43 -9.18 7.96 -21.18
CA GLU A 43 -7.83 8.02 -21.73
C GLU A 43 -6.87 8.19 -20.55
N ASP A 44 -6.02 7.20 -20.32
CA ASP A 44 -5.16 7.12 -19.16
C ASP A 44 -4.08 8.22 -19.14
N TYR A 45 -3.45 8.42 -17.98
CA TYR A 45 -2.42 9.43 -17.79
C TYR A 45 -1.33 9.33 -18.84
N TYR A 46 -0.92 10.48 -19.31
CA TYR A 46 0.24 10.69 -20.18
C TYR A 46 0.87 12.04 -19.89
N TRP A 47 2.14 12.18 -20.27
CA TRP A 47 2.81 13.47 -20.19
C TRP A 47 2.27 14.41 -21.26
N ASN A 48 1.75 15.56 -20.88
CA ASN A 48 1.21 16.56 -21.78
C ASN A 48 2.16 17.76 -21.85
N ASP A 49 2.92 17.84 -22.94
CA ASP A 49 3.93 18.91 -23.15
C ASP A 49 3.33 20.33 -23.15
N LYS A 50 2.05 20.47 -23.51
CA LYS A 50 1.38 21.78 -23.55
C LYS A 50 1.17 22.37 -22.16
N ILE A 51 0.94 21.53 -21.17
CA ILE A 51 0.74 21.95 -19.77
C ILE A 51 1.94 21.64 -18.88
N ASN A 52 2.92 20.90 -19.43
CA ASN A 52 4.11 20.43 -18.71
C ASN A 52 3.73 19.66 -17.44
N ASP A 53 2.74 18.77 -17.54
CA ASP A 53 2.23 17.93 -16.45
C ASP A 53 1.56 16.66 -17.01
N PHE A 54 1.29 15.70 -16.12
CA PHE A 54 0.50 14.52 -16.45
C PHE A 54 -1.00 14.84 -16.42
N THR A 55 -1.72 14.32 -17.41
CA THR A 55 -3.16 14.45 -17.49
C THR A 55 -3.80 13.17 -18.02
N ALA A 56 -5.05 12.94 -17.64
CA ALA A 56 -5.93 11.92 -18.17
C ALA A 56 -7.24 12.56 -18.64
N TYR A 57 -8.00 11.87 -19.46
CA TYR A 57 -9.30 12.35 -19.91
C TYR A 57 -10.38 11.31 -19.64
N PHE A 58 -11.53 11.83 -19.23
CA PHE A 58 -12.78 11.10 -19.13
C PHE A 58 -13.79 11.72 -20.08
N GLY A 59 -14.50 10.93 -20.85
CA GLY A 59 -15.46 11.46 -21.79
C GLY A 59 -16.75 10.65 -21.81
N ALA A 60 -17.86 11.34 -22.09
CA ALA A 60 -19.16 10.73 -22.15
C ALA A 60 -20.03 11.39 -23.22
N PRO A 61 -20.89 10.63 -23.92
CA PRO A 61 -21.88 11.16 -24.84
C PRO A 61 -23.01 11.87 -24.08
N VAL A 62 -23.54 12.93 -24.67
CA VAL A 62 -24.72 13.69 -24.18
C VAL A 62 -25.85 13.45 -25.13
N PHE A 63 -26.96 12.92 -24.64
CA PHE A 63 -28.17 12.67 -25.43
C PHE A 63 -29.34 13.56 -25.00
N GLU A 64 -30.18 13.91 -25.98
CA GLU A 64 -31.54 14.35 -25.74
C GLU A 64 -32.48 13.31 -26.36
N ALA A 65 -33.24 12.61 -25.50
CA ALA A 65 -33.93 11.38 -25.89
C ALA A 65 -32.94 10.36 -26.50
N GLU A 66 -33.11 10.01 -27.77
CA GLU A 66 -32.22 9.10 -28.52
C GLU A 66 -31.21 9.82 -29.44
N SER A 67 -31.24 11.16 -29.45
CA SER A 67 -30.37 11.93 -30.34
C SER A 67 -29.11 12.36 -29.63
N LEU A 68 -27.96 11.98 -30.18
CA LEU A 68 -26.67 12.47 -29.71
C LEU A 68 -26.55 13.98 -29.95
N LEU A 69 -26.50 14.77 -28.88
CA LEU A 69 -26.27 16.21 -28.93
C LEU A 69 -24.79 16.55 -29.07
N GLY A 70 -23.95 15.87 -28.31
CA GLY A 70 -22.51 16.11 -28.26
C GLY A 70 -21.81 15.24 -27.28
N VAL A 71 -20.60 15.60 -26.88
CA VAL A 71 -19.75 14.90 -25.93
C VAL A 71 -19.28 15.88 -24.89
N ILE A 72 -19.21 15.43 -23.64
CA ILE A 72 -18.48 16.10 -22.56
C ILE A 72 -17.15 15.36 -22.37
N VAL A 73 -16.04 16.11 -22.37
CA VAL A 73 -14.73 15.60 -21.99
C VAL A 73 -14.24 16.35 -20.75
N ILE A 74 -13.83 15.62 -19.75
CA ILE A 74 -13.28 16.13 -18.49
C ILE A 74 -11.78 15.83 -18.48
N GLU A 75 -10.96 16.86 -18.36
CA GLU A 75 -9.53 16.73 -18.09
C GLU A 75 -9.33 16.45 -16.60
N ILE A 76 -8.51 15.45 -16.28
CA ILE A 76 -8.18 15.04 -14.92
C ILE A 76 -6.71 15.35 -14.67
N PRO A 77 -6.39 16.51 -14.06
CA PRO A 77 -5.02 16.86 -13.72
C PRO A 77 -4.46 15.89 -12.68
N PHE A 78 -3.21 15.47 -12.87
CA PHE A 78 -2.54 14.52 -11.96
C PHE A 78 -2.45 15.01 -10.51
N ALA A 79 -2.25 16.31 -10.31
CA ALA A 79 -2.13 16.90 -8.98
C ALA A 79 -3.31 16.60 -8.05
N HIS A 80 -4.52 16.43 -8.56
CA HIS A 80 -5.69 16.07 -7.75
C HIS A 80 -5.58 14.62 -7.22
N LEU A 81 -5.21 13.68 -8.08
CA LEU A 81 -5.01 12.28 -7.70
C LEU A 81 -3.84 12.15 -6.73
N ASP A 82 -2.72 12.80 -7.02
CA ASP A 82 -1.53 12.80 -6.20
C ASP A 82 -1.81 13.34 -4.78
N THR A 83 -2.59 14.40 -4.66
CA THR A 83 -3.01 14.95 -3.37
C THR A 83 -3.78 13.94 -2.52
N ILE A 84 -4.63 13.11 -3.13
CA ILE A 84 -5.39 12.08 -2.42
C ILE A 84 -4.47 10.96 -1.97
N LEU A 85 -3.61 10.46 -2.86
CA LEU A 85 -2.78 9.28 -2.61
C LEU A 85 -1.58 9.57 -1.71
N THR A 86 -1.12 10.81 -1.65
CA THR A 86 -0.01 11.21 -0.76
C THR A 86 -0.44 11.59 0.66
N GLN A 87 -1.75 11.49 0.98
CA GLN A 87 -2.22 11.68 2.36
C GLN A 87 -1.62 10.63 3.29
N ARG A 88 -1.09 11.09 4.44
CA ARG A 88 -0.38 10.24 5.40
C ARG A 88 -1.22 9.83 6.61
N ALA A 89 -2.44 10.34 6.72
CA ALA A 89 -3.29 10.08 7.88
C ALA A 89 -3.59 8.58 8.00
N GLY A 90 -3.18 8.00 9.12
CA GLY A 90 -3.38 6.57 9.40
C GLY A 90 -2.35 5.61 8.79
N LEU A 91 -1.40 6.09 7.98
CA LEU A 91 -0.40 5.26 7.30
C LEU A 91 0.93 5.10 8.07
N GLY A 92 1.04 5.66 9.27
CA GLY A 92 2.28 5.58 10.05
C GLY A 92 3.45 6.31 9.39
N GLN A 93 4.66 5.82 9.65
CA GLN A 93 5.89 6.43 9.14
C GLN A 93 6.31 5.84 7.79
N THR A 94 6.11 4.55 7.58
CA THR A 94 6.51 3.83 6.35
C THR A 94 5.33 3.47 5.46
N GLY A 95 4.09 3.73 5.88
CA GLY A 95 2.91 3.40 5.08
C GLY A 95 2.81 4.24 3.83
N GLU A 96 2.42 3.63 2.71
CA GLU A 96 2.24 4.23 1.40
C GLU A 96 0.96 3.72 0.74
N MET A 97 0.31 4.58 -0.04
CA MET A 97 -0.80 4.22 -0.90
C MET A 97 -0.47 4.65 -2.33
N TYR A 98 -0.63 3.74 -3.28
CA TYR A 98 -0.31 4.02 -4.68
C TYR A 98 -1.17 3.20 -5.64
N LEU A 99 -1.21 3.65 -6.89
CA LEU A 99 -1.92 3.00 -7.99
C LEU A 99 -0.94 2.46 -9.02
N VAL A 100 -1.28 1.34 -9.60
CA VAL A 100 -0.54 0.70 -10.70
C VAL A 100 -1.50 0.41 -11.85
N GLY A 101 -1.12 0.76 -13.07
CA GLY A 101 -1.84 0.42 -14.30
C GLY A 101 -1.58 -1.02 -14.73
N ASP A 102 -2.40 -1.52 -15.66
CA ASP A 102 -2.25 -2.88 -16.21
C ASP A 102 -0.97 -3.08 -17.06
N ASP A 103 -0.32 -1.99 -17.44
CA ASP A 103 1.02 -2.00 -18.03
C ASP A 103 2.14 -2.20 -16.98
N GLY A 104 1.79 -2.30 -15.69
CA GLY A 104 2.73 -2.48 -14.57
C GLY A 104 3.38 -1.20 -14.07
N PHE A 105 3.06 -0.02 -14.61
CA PHE A 105 3.64 1.24 -14.16
C PHE A 105 2.74 1.98 -13.17
N MET A 106 3.37 2.69 -12.23
CA MET A 106 2.64 3.53 -11.27
C MET A 106 1.78 4.59 -11.95
N ARG A 107 0.60 4.85 -11.38
CA ARG A 107 -0.33 5.94 -11.71
C ARG A 107 -0.35 7.02 -10.64
N SER A 108 0.62 6.98 -9.73
CA SER A 108 0.81 7.95 -8.63
C SER A 108 2.29 8.17 -8.37
N ASN A 109 2.60 9.20 -7.56
CA ASN A 109 3.94 9.34 -7.04
C ASN A 109 4.13 8.51 -5.78
N SER A 110 5.33 7.92 -5.63
CA SER A 110 5.78 7.32 -4.39
C SER A 110 6.25 8.38 -3.41
N ARG A 111 5.85 8.23 -2.14
CA ARG A 111 6.35 9.07 -1.05
C ARG A 111 7.85 8.87 -0.75
N PHE A 112 8.44 7.78 -1.22
CA PHE A 112 9.84 7.41 -1.01
C PHE A 112 10.75 7.87 -2.14
N SER A 113 10.19 8.49 -3.19
CA SER A 113 10.96 9.01 -4.32
C SER A 113 10.97 10.54 -4.31
N VAL A 114 12.12 11.13 -4.63
CA VAL A 114 12.27 12.57 -4.85
C VAL A 114 11.99 12.96 -6.30
N THR A 115 11.95 11.98 -7.20
CA THR A 115 11.57 12.13 -8.61
C THR A 115 10.20 11.56 -8.87
N PRO A 116 9.43 12.09 -9.83
CA PRO A 116 8.16 11.51 -10.21
C PRO A 116 8.27 10.03 -10.54
N THR A 117 7.34 9.22 -10.00
CA THR A 117 7.26 7.79 -10.27
C THR A 117 6.13 7.41 -11.19
N ILE A 118 5.16 8.31 -11.39
CA ILE A 118 4.05 8.10 -12.33
C ILE A 118 4.58 7.80 -13.73
N LEU A 119 4.08 6.72 -14.34
CA LEU A 119 4.46 6.19 -15.66
C LEU A 119 5.96 5.89 -15.85
N GLN A 120 6.74 5.86 -14.76
CA GLN A 120 8.18 5.60 -14.81
C GLN A 120 8.61 4.44 -13.93
N LYS A 121 7.93 4.24 -12.79
CA LYS A 121 8.28 3.18 -11.84
C LYS A 121 7.45 1.94 -12.16
N GLU A 122 8.11 0.88 -12.57
CA GLU A 122 7.51 -0.43 -12.73
C GLU A 122 7.29 -1.10 -11.36
N VAL A 123 6.13 -1.73 -11.19
CA VAL A 123 5.72 -2.48 -10.00
C VAL A 123 5.19 -3.84 -10.42
N ASN A 124 6.00 -4.87 -10.22
CA ASN A 124 5.64 -6.25 -10.54
C ASN A 124 5.77 -7.12 -9.28
N THR A 125 4.91 -6.85 -8.30
CA THR A 125 4.86 -7.60 -7.05
C THR A 125 3.80 -8.70 -7.11
N GLU A 126 3.80 -9.60 -6.13
CA GLU A 126 2.74 -10.60 -6.01
C GLU A 126 1.37 -9.94 -5.84
N ALA A 127 1.30 -8.86 -5.04
CA ALA A 127 0.07 -8.11 -4.80
C ALA A 127 -0.50 -7.47 -6.07
N THR A 128 0.34 -6.89 -6.94
CA THR A 128 -0.13 -6.31 -8.21
C THR A 128 -0.67 -7.39 -9.14
N ARG A 129 0.01 -8.54 -9.26
CA ARG A 129 -0.47 -9.65 -10.10
C ARG A 129 -1.82 -10.19 -9.64
N GLU A 130 -1.98 -10.44 -8.34
CA GLU A 130 -3.25 -10.92 -7.79
C GLU A 130 -4.37 -9.89 -7.95
N ALA A 131 -4.08 -8.59 -7.75
CA ALA A 131 -5.08 -7.55 -8.00
C ALA A 131 -5.56 -7.55 -9.46
N PHE A 132 -4.66 -7.68 -10.46
CA PHE A 132 -5.04 -7.75 -11.86
C PHE A 132 -5.77 -9.05 -12.23
N GLU A 133 -5.58 -10.13 -11.47
CA GLU A 133 -6.40 -11.35 -11.58
C GLU A 133 -7.79 -11.19 -10.90
N GLY A 134 -8.07 -10.04 -10.29
CA GLY A 134 -9.36 -9.72 -9.68
C GLY A 134 -9.44 -10.02 -8.19
N TYR A 135 -8.34 -10.41 -7.55
CA TYR A 135 -8.34 -10.71 -6.12
C TYR A 135 -8.18 -9.45 -5.27
N VAL A 136 -8.92 -9.46 -4.14
CA VAL A 136 -8.74 -8.51 -3.04
C VAL A 136 -8.06 -9.24 -1.90
N GLY A 137 -6.98 -8.72 -1.38
CA GLY A 137 -6.22 -9.44 -0.36
C GLY A 137 -5.33 -8.57 0.51
N LYS A 138 -4.68 -9.26 1.44
CA LYS A 138 -3.58 -8.71 2.25
C LYS A 138 -2.58 -9.82 2.54
N LYS A 139 -1.29 -9.51 2.44
CA LYS A 139 -0.20 -10.44 2.72
C LYS A 139 1.11 -9.71 3.00
N ILE A 140 2.08 -10.43 3.52
CA ILE A 140 3.45 -9.96 3.64
C ILE A 140 4.18 -10.37 2.37
N ILE A 141 4.75 -9.39 1.69
CA ILE A 141 5.50 -9.56 0.42
C ILE A 141 6.66 -8.55 0.39
N ASP A 142 7.60 -8.76 -0.52
CA ASP A 142 8.55 -7.70 -0.88
C ASP A 142 7.87 -6.72 -1.85
N ASP A 143 7.94 -5.42 -1.52
CA ASP A 143 7.39 -4.36 -2.37
C ASP A 143 8.31 -4.03 -3.57
N TYR A 144 7.95 -3.00 -4.35
CA TYR A 144 8.74 -2.52 -5.48
C TYR A 144 10.13 -1.95 -5.11
N ARG A 145 10.40 -1.74 -3.79
CA ARG A 145 11.71 -1.35 -3.24
C ARG A 145 12.53 -2.58 -2.81
N GLY A 146 11.94 -3.78 -2.77
CA GLY A 146 12.51 -4.99 -2.19
C GLY A 146 12.48 -4.99 -0.66
N VAL A 147 11.55 -4.26 -0.05
CA VAL A 147 11.35 -4.20 1.40
C VAL A 147 10.16 -5.08 1.77
N PRO A 148 10.28 -5.94 2.82
CA PRO A 148 9.13 -6.68 3.34
C PRO A 148 8.06 -5.73 3.88
N VAL A 149 6.85 -5.83 3.35
CA VAL A 149 5.70 -4.99 3.71
C VAL A 149 4.46 -5.83 3.99
N LEU A 150 3.61 -5.36 4.88
CA LEU A 150 2.21 -5.78 4.91
C LEU A 150 1.48 -5.01 3.83
N SER A 151 1.16 -5.68 2.74
CA SER A 151 0.45 -5.13 1.57
C SER A 151 -1.02 -5.51 1.62
N ALA A 152 -1.89 -4.52 1.46
CA ALA A 152 -3.31 -4.70 1.16
C ALA A 152 -3.57 -4.20 -0.25
N TYR A 153 -4.28 -4.97 -1.06
CA TYR A 153 -4.46 -4.69 -2.48
C TYR A 153 -5.87 -5.00 -2.95
N THR A 154 -6.31 -4.26 -3.96
CA THR A 154 -7.60 -4.44 -4.61
C THR A 154 -7.54 -3.98 -6.06
N PRO A 155 -8.23 -4.66 -7.00
CA PRO A 155 -8.44 -4.12 -8.33
C PRO A 155 -9.35 -2.90 -8.28
N LEU A 156 -9.05 -1.91 -9.11
CA LEU A 156 -9.95 -0.82 -9.46
C LEU A 156 -10.52 -1.08 -10.85
N ASN A 157 -11.49 -1.97 -10.91
CA ASN A 157 -12.17 -2.32 -12.16
C ASN A 157 -13.38 -1.38 -12.37
N LEU A 158 -13.10 -0.22 -12.89
CA LEU A 158 -14.13 0.59 -13.55
C LEU A 158 -14.18 0.15 -15.00
N ASN A 159 -15.34 0.19 -15.66
CA ASN A 159 -15.55 -0.37 -17.02
C ASN A 159 -14.48 0.00 -18.06
N PHE A 160 -13.71 1.05 -17.80
CA PHE A 160 -12.71 1.62 -18.70
C PHE A 160 -11.35 1.87 -18.00
N ILE A 161 -11.21 1.57 -16.71
CA ILE A 161 -9.96 1.70 -15.94
C ILE A 161 -9.63 0.35 -15.33
N ASN A 162 -8.44 -0.17 -15.63
CA ASN A 162 -7.92 -1.40 -15.07
C ASN A 162 -6.65 -1.08 -14.29
N TRP A 163 -6.83 -0.63 -13.04
CA TRP A 163 -5.73 -0.32 -12.14
C TRP A 163 -5.77 -1.20 -10.89
N ALA A 164 -4.65 -1.35 -10.24
CA ALA A 164 -4.55 -1.92 -8.91
C ALA A 164 -4.29 -0.79 -7.89
N LEU A 165 -5.03 -0.80 -6.78
CA LEU A 165 -4.77 0.04 -5.61
C LEU A 165 -4.04 -0.81 -4.57
N LEU A 166 -2.89 -0.31 -4.11
CA LEU A 166 -2.09 -0.92 -3.05
C LEU A 166 -1.93 0.05 -1.89
N VAL A 167 -2.03 -0.51 -0.68
CA VAL A 167 -1.72 0.19 0.57
C VAL A 167 -0.74 -0.68 1.33
N GLU A 168 0.43 -0.17 1.61
CA GLU A 168 1.54 -0.93 2.16
C GLU A 168 2.16 -0.22 3.36
N ILE A 169 2.65 -1.00 4.33
CA ILE A 169 3.43 -0.52 5.47
C ILE A 169 4.56 -1.51 5.70
N ASP A 170 5.76 -1.04 6.03
CA ASP A 170 6.88 -1.93 6.31
C ASP A 170 6.51 -2.93 7.41
N GLU A 171 6.83 -4.20 7.20
CA GLU A 171 6.54 -5.29 8.16
C GLU A 171 7.08 -4.95 9.56
N ALA A 172 8.29 -4.40 9.61
CA ALA A 172 8.93 -4.02 10.86
C ALA A 172 8.12 -2.97 11.65
N GLU A 173 7.47 -2.02 10.98
CA GLU A 173 6.58 -1.04 11.64
C GLU A 173 5.25 -1.68 12.01
N ALA A 174 4.64 -2.44 11.10
CA ALA A 174 3.33 -3.06 11.33
C ALA A 174 3.32 -4.00 12.55
N PHE A 175 4.43 -4.69 12.82
CA PHE A 175 4.58 -5.65 13.92
C PHE A 175 5.46 -5.17 15.07
N ALA A 176 5.87 -3.89 15.10
CA ALA A 176 6.76 -3.35 16.13
C ALA A 176 6.24 -3.59 17.57
N GLU A 177 4.94 -3.40 17.81
CA GLU A 177 4.34 -3.65 19.13
C GLU A 177 4.35 -5.13 19.52
N VAL A 178 4.15 -6.04 18.56
CA VAL A 178 4.18 -7.49 18.80
C VAL A 178 5.60 -7.92 19.20
N HIS A 179 6.61 -7.50 18.48
CA HIS A 179 8.01 -7.80 18.80
C HIS A 179 8.43 -7.25 20.17
N ASN A 180 7.95 -6.06 20.55
CA ASN A 180 8.18 -5.49 21.85
C ASN A 180 7.58 -6.35 22.98
N VAL A 181 6.39 -6.90 22.79
CA VAL A 181 5.74 -7.80 23.77
C VAL A 181 6.48 -9.12 23.87
N GLU A 182 6.84 -9.74 22.76
CA GLU A 182 7.64 -10.99 22.72
C GLU A 182 8.96 -10.84 23.46
N HIS A 183 9.68 -9.75 23.23
CA HIS A 183 10.95 -9.48 23.90
C HIS A 183 10.78 -9.35 25.42
N LYS A 184 9.76 -8.61 25.88
CA LYS A 184 9.43 -8.47 27.31
C LYS A 184 9.08 -9.82 27.95
N LEU A 185 8.30 -10.66 27.26
CA LEU A 185 7.94 -12.00 27.75
C LEU A 185 9.18 -12.91 27.86
N THR A 186 10.08 -12.86 26.89
CA THR A 186 11.32 -13.63 26.90
C THR A 186 12.21 -13.25 28.09
N ILE A 187 12.33 -11.95 28.38
CA ILE A 187 13.08 -11.46 29.55
C ILE A 187 12.45 -11.96 30.85
N LEU A 188 11.12 -11.85 31.00
CA LEU A 188 10.40 -12.31 32.19
C LEU A 188 10.57 -13.82 32.40
N ALA A 189 10.45 -14.61 31.33
CA ALA A 189 10.67 -16.05 31.39
C ALA A 189 12.10 -16.41 31.83
N SER A 190 13.10 -15.70 31.33
CA SER A 190 14.49 -15.89 31.69
C SER A 190 14.76 -15.57 33.17
N ILE A 191 14.17 -14.48 33.68
CA ILE A 191 14.26 -14.12 35.11
C ILE A 191 13.61 -15.22 35.96
N PHE A 192 12.40 -15.67 35.59
CA PHE A 192 11.69 -16.73 36.31
C PHE A 192 12.48 -18.01 36.38
N ILE A 193 13.05 -18.48 35.27
CA ILE A 193 13.91 -19.67 35.21
C ILE A 193 15.11 -19.51 36.12
N THR A 194 15.73 -18.35 36.15
CA THR A 194 16.89 -18.08 37.00
C THR A 194 16.53 -18.13 38.50
N ILE A 195 15.38 -17.57 38.88
CA ILE A 195 14.91 -17.61 40.29
C ILE A 195 14.60 -19.04 40.70
N VAL A 196 13.85 -19.80 39.87
CA VAL A 196 13.50 -21.19 40.18
C VAL A 196 14.76 -22.07 40.25
N GLY A 197 15.67 -21.90 39.31
CA GLY A 197 16.96 -22.61 39.33
C GLY A 197 17.80 -22.29 40.57
N GLY A 198 17.85 -21.02 40.95
CA GLY A 198 18.51 -20.57 42.18
C GLY A 198 17.88 -21.15 43.44
N TYR A 199 16.54 -21.21 43.51
CA TYR A 199 15.82 -21.85 44.63
C TYR A 199 16.11 -23.35 44.72
N ILE A 200 16.05 -24.09 43.61
CA ILE A 200 16.36 -25.49 43.54
C ILE A 200 17.82 -25.75 43.98
N TYR A 201 18.78 -24.97 43.50
CA TYR A 201 20.17 -25.06 43.90
C TYR A 201 20.37 -24.80 45.40
N PHE A 202 19.70 -23.80 45.94
CA PHE A 202 19.77 -23.46 47.35
C PHE A 202 19.21 -24.60 48.24
N THR A 203 18.02 -25.14 47.90
CA THR A 203 17.43 -26.27 48.65
C THR A 203 18.30 -27.52 48.57
N TYR A 204 18.82 -27.86 47.38
CA TYR A 204 19.77 -28.97 47.22
C TYR A 204 21.02 -28.80 48.10
N LYS A 205 21.60 -27.61 48.15
CA LYS A 205 22.78 -27.30 48.96
C LYS A 205 22.49 -27.35 50.46
N SER A 206 21.31 -26.94 50.89
CA SER A 206 20.88 -27.04 52.31
C SER A 206 20.73 -28.48 52.73
N HIS A 207 20.04 -29.33 51.96
CA HIS A 207 19.90 -30.76 52.27
C HIS A 207 21.24 -31.49 52.34
N LYS A 208 22.14 -31.19 51.41
CA LYS A 208 23.48 -31.78 51.43
C LYS A 208 24.27 -31.43 52.70
N LYS A 209 24.12 -30.17 53.20
CA LYS A 209 24.77 -29.79 54.47
C LYS A 209 24.17 -30.47 55.67
N GLU A 210 22.85 -30.68 55.74
CA GLU A 210 22.21 -31.44 56.81
C GLU A 210 22.64 -32.89 56.83
N GLU A 211 22.76 -33.54 55.66
CA GLU A 211 23.30 -34.91 55.56
C GLU A 211 24.75 -35.01 56.03
N GLU A 212 25.60 -34.06 55.65
CA GLU A 212 27.01 -34.00 56.09
C GLU A 212 27.15 -33.79 57.62
N GLN A 213 26.26 -32.94 58.23
CA GLN A 213 26.23 -32.74 59.67
C GLN A 213 25.73 -33.97 60.43
N ASN A 214 24.67 -34.63 59.90
CA ASN A 214 24.17 -35.87 60.53
C ASN A 214 25.18 -37.07 60.47
N MET A 215 25.97 -37.09 59.38
CA MET A 215 27.06 -38.13 59.31
C MET A 215 28.26 -37.81 60.19
N SER A 216 28.50 -36.53 60.53
CA SER A 216 29.68 -36.16 61.38
C SER A 216 29.38 -36.20 62.86
N ASN A 217 28.12 -36.42 63.31
CA ASN A 217 27.80 -36.52 64.75
C ASN A 217 26.90 -37.73 65.06
N PRO A 218 27.42 -38.95 64.94
CA PRO A 218 26.66 -40.20 65.18
C PRO A 218 26.29 -40.46 66.68
N GLU A 219 26.89 -39.74 67.62
CA GLU A 219 26.69 -40.00 69.07
C GLU A 219 25.39 -39.38 69.62
N GLU A 220 24.82 -38.37 69.01
CA GLU A 220 23.53 -37.73 69.44
C GLU A 220 22.27 -38.53 69.06
N GLN A 221 22.33 -39.48 68.14
CA GLN A 221 21.18 -40.31 67.74
C GLN A 221 20.92 -41.51 68.68
N GLU A 222 21.90 -41.99 69.40
CA GLU A 222 21.68 -43.06 70.35
C GLU A 222 20.97 -42.64 71.66
N GLU A 223 21.10 -41.39 72.07
CA GLU A 223 20.45 -40.88 73.29
C GLU A 223 18.95 -40.62 73.16
N GLN A 224 18.41 -40.37 71.93
CA GLN A 224 16.98 -40.15 71.67
C GLN A 224 16.15 -41.43 71.44
N THR A 225 16.77 -42.61 71.39
CA THR A 225 16.07 -43.88 71.17
C THR A 225 15.87 -44.67 72.49
N ILE A 226 16.34 -44.16 73.64
CA ILE A 226 16.31 -44.84 74.96
C ILE A 226 15.47 -44.08 76.01
N THR A 227 14.56 -43.18 75.57
CA THR A 227 13.52 -42.60 76.42
C THR A 227 12.16 -42.80 75.74
#